data_82776100648d7e34b268d6b43c8e4fcc
#
_entry.id   82776100648d7e34b268d6b43c8e4fcc
#
_cell.length_a   1.000
_cell.length_b   1.000
_cell.length_c   1.000
_cell.angle_alpha   90.00
_cell.angle_beta   90.00
_cell.angle_gamma   90.00
#
_symmetry.space_group_name_H-M   'P 1'
#
loop_
_entity.id
_entity.type
_entity.pdbx_description
1 polymer ?
#
loop_
_entity_poly.entity_id
_entity_poly.type
_entity_poly.pdbx_seq_one_letter_code
_entity_poly.pdbx_strand_id
1 'polypeptide(L)'
;DLQRKRFITYSNGIYCSGSVNAIRDIIVHLINEMYGDQIANEVSRQFMHELKKSYATELLQQSQEGSHHDERVIQIQERLRNRFSEPTNMADMAHHFGMSVRTLNRRFKAATNKSPTEYLQSIRLGEAKGLLKESNLNIAEIAHQVGYYDSSYFTELFTKAYGLNPKEYRRLVRNKQFRVNQDL
;
A
#
# COMPACT_ATOMS: atom_id res chain seq x y z
N ASP A 1 13.11 39.39 10.84
CA ASP A 1 14.29 38.51 10.94
C ASP A 1 13.96 37.14 10.38
N LEU A 2 14.58 36.77 9.25
CA LEU A 2 14.45 35.47 8.61
C LEU A 2 15.21 34.44 9.45
N GLN A 3 14.51 33.63 10.24
CA GLN A 3 15.11 32.55 10.99
C GLN A 3 15.43 31.33 10.09
N ARG A 4 16.53 31.39 9.36
CA ARG A 4 16.96 30.36 8.38
C ARG A 4 17.18 28.95 8.94
N LYS A 5 17.14 28.75 10.26
CA LYS A 5 17.39 27.47 10.94
C LYS A 5 16.13 26.79 11.46
N ARG A 6 14.94 27.37 11.32
CA ARG A 6 13.69 26.80 11.81
C ARG A 6 12.74 26.56 10.65
N PHE A 7 12.26 25.34 10.53
CA PHE A 7 11.27 24.95 9.51
C PHE A 7 9.84 25.42 9.85
N ILE A 8 9.57 25.75 11.11
CA ILE A 8 8.32 26.29 11.59
C ILE A 8 8.61 27.53 12.41
N THR A 9 7.89 28.60 12.13
CA THR A 9 7.90 29.84 12.92
C THR A 9 6.47 30.24 13.27
N TYR A 10 6.29 30.80 14.47
CA TYR A 10 5.01 31.27 14.98
C TYR A 10 5.14 32.72 15.44
N SER A 11 4.21 33.57 15.05
CA SER A 11 4.10 34.95 15.53
C SER A 11 2.67 35.44 15.38
N ASN A 12 2.11 35.98 16.46
CA ASN A 12 0.78 36.62 16.48
C ASN A 12 -0.35 35.77 15.88
N GLY A 13 -0.41 34.48 16.18
CA GLY A 13 -1.44 33.58 15.64
C GLY A 13 -1.15 33.04 14.24
N ILE A 14 -0.02 33.42 13.63
CA ILE A 14 0.37 33.00 12.28
C ILE A 14 1.49 31.98 12.37
N TYR A 15 1.26 30.79 11.81
CA TYR A 15 2.27 29.76 11.61
C TYR A 15 2.82 29.87 10.19
N CYS A 16 4.14 29.88 10.06
CA CYS A 16 4.81 29.79 8.76
C CYS A 16 5.65 28.53 8.70
N SER A 17 5.57 27.81 7.59
CA SER A 17 6.38 26.60 7.37
C SER A 17 7.26 26.74 6.13
N GLY A 18 8.47 26.21 6.22
CA GLY A 18 9.43 26.16 5.12
C GLY A 18 9.36 24.87 4.27
N SER A 19 8.45 23.95 4.60
CA SER A 19 8.28 22.70 3.85
C SER A 19 6.89 22.10 4.04
N VAL A 20 6.48 21.24 3.11
CA VAL A 20 5.20 20.50 3.20
C VAL A 20 5.14 19.61 4.44
N ASN A 21 6.25 19.00 4.84
CA ASN A 21 6.32 18.20 6.06
C ASN A 21 6.09 19.04 7.32
N ALA A 22 6.62 20.26 7.34
CA ALA A 22 6.41 21.19 8.45
C ALA A 22 4.95 21.68 8.56
N ILE A 23 4.20 21.74 7.45
CA ILE A 23 2.75 22.03 7.47
C ILE A 23 2.01 20.92 8.23
N ARG A 24 2.34 19.67 7.97
CA ARG A 24 1.74 18.53 8.69
C ARG A 24 1.99 18.62 10.20
N ASP A 25 3.21 18.94 10.59
CA ASP A 25 3.56 19.05 12.01
C ASP A 25 2.81 20.20 12.69
N ILE A 26 2.55 21.30 11.97
CA ILE A 26 1.68 22.38 12.43
C ILE A 26 0.24 21.88 12.60
N ILE A 27 -0.30 21.14 11.63
CA ILE A 27 -1.67 20.60 11.72
C ILE A 27 -1.82 19.66 12.91
N VAL A 28 -0.87 18.74 13.12
CA VAL A 28 -0.88 17.83 14.27
C VAL A 28 -0.78 18.61 15.59
N HIS A 29 0.06 19.65 15.65
CA HIS A 29 0.15 20.52 16.82
C HIS A 29 -1.17 21.24 17.12
N LEU A 30 -1.82 21.83 16.11
CA LEU A 30 -3.12 22.51 16.28
C LEU A 30 -4.22 21.54 16.72
N ILE A 31 -4.21 20.32 16.19
CA ILE A 31 -5.16 19.28 16.62
C ILE A 31 -4.89 18.88 18.07
N ASN A 32 -3.62 18.79 18.47
CA ASN A 32 -3.26 18.50 19.85
C ASN A 32 -3.78 19.58 20.83
N GLU A 33 -3.60 20.85 20.48
CA GLU A 33 -4.11 21.98 21.28
C GLU A 33 -5.64 22.01 21.38
N MET A 34 -6.35 21.59 20.30
CA MET A 34 -7.82 21.65 20.27
C MET A 34 -8.51 20.40 20.81
N TYR A 35 -7.93 19.23 20.62
CA TYR A 35 -8.59 17.94 20.84
C TYR A 35 -7.78 16.97 21.71
N GLY A 36 -6.55 17.34 22.11
CA GLY A 36 -5.68 16.56 22.99
C GLY A 36 -4.87 15.47 22.25
N ASP A 37 -3.92 14.90 23.01
CA ASP A 37 -2.88 13.99 22.51
C ASP A 37 -3.44 12.74 21.80
N GLN A 38 -4.55 12.21 22.28
CA GLN A 38 -5.11 10.96 21.74
C GLN A 38 -5.55 11.12 20.29
N ILE A 39 -6.25 12.22 19.98
CA ILE A 39 -6.73 12.52 18.63
C ILE A 39 -5.57 12.96 17.74
N ALA A 40 -4.64 13.77 18.26
CA ALA A 40 -3.44 14.17 17.52
C ALA A 40 -2.57 12.99 17.10
N ASN A 41 -2.40 11.99 17.97
CA ASN A 41 -1.68 10.76 17.67
C ASN A 41 -2.37 9.91 16.62
N GLU A 42 -3.70 9.84 16.63
CA GLU A 42 -4.46 9.11 15.61
C GLU A 42 -4.33 9.78 14.24
N VAL A 43 -4.49 11.10 14.19
CA VAL A 43 -4.30 11.90 12.97
C VAL A 43 -2.86 11.79 12.45
N SER A 44 -1.86 11.85 13.33
CA SER A 44 -0.45 11.68 12.96
C SER A 44 -0.19 10.29 12.34
N ARG A 45 -0.79 9.23 12.91
CA ARG A 45 -0.71 7.87 12.34
C ARG A 45 -1.36 7.78 10.97
N GLN A 46 -2.52 8.40 10.80
CA GLN A 46 -3.24 8.43 9.52
C GLN A 46 -2.43 9.16 8.44
N PHE A 47 -1.85 10.31 8.76
CA PHE A 47 -0.95 11.04 7.86
C PHE A 47 0.29 10.22 7.47
N MET A 48 0.88 9.49 8.42
CA MET A 48 2.03 8.62 8.15
C MET A 48 1.65 7.41 7.29
N HIS A 49 0.43 6.89 7.45
CA HIS A 49 -0.09 5.79 6.64
C HIS A 49 -0.34 6.24 5.18
N GLU A 50 -1.00 7.38 5.00
CA GLU A 50 -1.25 7.98 3.68
C GLU A 50 0.06 8.32 2.96
N LEU A 51 1.03 8.92 3.66
CA LEU A 51 2.35 9.22 3.10
C LEU A 51 3.10 7.93 2.73
N LYS A 52 3.12 6.91 3.61
CA LYS A 52 3.74 5.61 3.28
C LYS A 52 3.06 4.94 2.10
N LYS A 53 1.73 5.04 1.99
CA LYS A 53 0.97 4.51 0.87
C LYS A 53 1.30 5.27 -0.43
N SER A 54 1.36 6.60 -0.37
CA SER A 54 1.71 7.45 -1.51
C SER A 54 3.18 7.27 -1.91
N TYR A 55 4.12 7.37 -0.98
CA TYR A 55 5.55 7.18 -1.25
C TYR A 55 5.92 5.73 -1.58
N ALA A 56 5.31 4.74 -0.93
CA ALA A 56 5.52 3.34 -1.31
C ALA A 56 4.95 3.06 -2.70
N THR A 57 3.85 3.68 -3.08
CA THR A 57 3.30 3.58 -4.43
C THR A 57 4.21 4.30 -5.43
N GLU A 58 4.68 5.50 -5.14
CA GLU A 58 5.60 6.24 -6.01
C GLU A 58 7.01 5.63 -6.08
N LEU A 59 7.60 5.25 -4.95
CA LEU A 59 8.93 4.62 -4.91
C LEU A 59 8.91 3.19 -5.45
N LEU A 60 7.82 2.44 -5.23
CA LEU A 60 7.64 1.12 -5.84
C LEU A 60 7.34 1.24 -7.35
N GLN A 61 6.68 2.30 -7.78
CA GLN A 61 6.53 2.62 -9.20
C GLN A 61 7.85 3.07 -9.83
N GLN A 62 8.69 3.83 -9.13
CA GLN A 62 10.00 4.26 -9.64
C GLN A 62 11.11 3.20 -9.51
N SER A 63 11.06 2.33 -8.48
CA SER A 63 12.16 1.39 -8.21
C SER A 63 11.94 -0.03 -8.71
N GLN A 64 10.72 -0.46 -8.99
CA GLN A 64 10.41 -1.82 -9.45
C GLN A 64 9.72 -1.87 -10.83
N GLU A 65 9.07 -0.82 -11.25
CA GLU A 65 8.59 -0.68 -12.61
C GLU A 65 9.60 0.23 -13.31
N GLY A 66 10.59 -0.38 -13.95
CA GLY A 66 11.40 0.34 -14.93
C GLY A 66 10.44 1.12 -15.82
N SER A 67 10.67 2.43 -15.97
CA SER A 67 9.88 3.37 -16.74
C SER A 67 9.63 2.79 -18.15
N HIS A 68 8.58 1.97 -18.26
CA HIS A 68 8.19 1.46 -19.57
C HIS A 68 7.12 2.38 -20.16
N HIS A 69 7.30 2.71 -21.44
CA HIS A 69 6.40 3.58 -22.18
C HIS A 69 5.24 2.81 -22.84
N ASP A 70 4.95 1.58 -22.40
CA ASP A 70 3.84 0.82 -22.96
C ASP A 70 2.51 1.24 -22.31
N GLU A 71 1.87 2.23 -22.91
CA GLU A 71 0.61 2.81 -22.42
C GLU A 71 -0.49 1.77 -22.19
N ARG A 72 -0.57 0.74 -23.02
CA ARG A 72 -1.55 -0.35 -22.84
C ARG A 72 -1.24 -1.19 -21.61
N VAL A 73 0.04 -1.43 -21.32
CA VAL A 73 0.44 -2.15 -20.10
C VAL A 73 0.12 -1.31 -18.87
N ILE A 74 0.33 0.01 -18.89
CA ILE A 74 -0.05 0.92 -17.80
C ILE A 74 -1.55 0.83 -17.52
N GLN A 75 -2.39 0.91 -18.54
CA GLN A 75 -3.85 0.78 -18.40
C GLN A 75 -4.27 -0.58 -17.84
N ILE A 76 -3.59 -1.66 -18.23
CA ILE A 76 -3.83 -3.00 -17.68
C ILE A 76 -3.43 -3.07 -16.20
N GLN A 77 -2.30 -2.49 -15.82
CA GLN A 77 -1.85 -2.42 -14.43
C GLN A 77 -2.86 -1.66 -13.56
N GLU A 78 -3.35 -0.49 -14.00
CA GLU A 78 -4.38 0.28 -13.31
C GLU A 78 -5.68 -0.53 -13.14
N ARG A 79 -6.12 -1.22 -14.19
CA ARG A 79 -7.31 -2.07 -14.11
C ARG A 79 -7.14 -3.22 -13.11
N LEU A 80 -5.96 -3.87 -13.10
CA LEU A 80 -5.64 -4.93 -12.16
C LEU A 80 -5.57 -4.42 -10.72
N ARG A 81 -5.04 -3.21 -10.49
CA ARG A 81 -5.00 -2.57 -9.16
C ARG A 81 -6.41 -2.20 -8.67
N ASN A 82 -7.22 -1.59 -9.53
CA ASN A 82 -8.54 -1.10 -9.14
C ASN A 82 -9.56 -2.23 -8.92
N ARG A 83 -9.33 -3.41 -9.53
CA ARG A 83 -10.24 -4.56 -9.47
C ARG A 83 -9.56 -5.85 -9.00
N PHE A 84 -8.56 -5.74 -8.15
CA PHE A 84 -7.76 -6.90 -7.74
C PHE A 84 -8.56 -7.99 -7.03
N SER A 85 -9.60 -7.62 -6.28
CA SER A 85 -10.45 -8.57 -5.55
C SER A 85 -11.47 -9.31 -6.42
N GLU A 86 -11.74 -8.78 -7.64
CA GLU A 86 -12.70 -9.39 -8.55
C GLU A 86 -12.11 -10.62 -9.28
N PRO A 87 -12.96 -11.58 -9.69
CA PRO A 87 -12.55 -12.64 -10.61
C PRO A 87 -12.00 -12.04 -11.91
N THR A 88 -10.79 -12.41 -12.25
CA THR A 88 -10.13 -11.85 -13.42
C THR A 88 -9.79 -12.95 -14.41
N ASN A 89 -10.37 -12.87 -15.62
CA ASN A 89 -10.04 -13.74 -16.75
C ASN A 89 -9.04 -13.00 -17.67
N MET A 90 -7.86 -13.58 -17.87
CA MET A 90 -6.82 -12.98 -18.71
C MET A 90 -7.17 -12.98 -20.20
N ALA A 91 -8.06 -13.87 -20.65
CA ALA A 91 -8.55 -13.86 -22.05
C ALA A 91 -9.47 -12.66 -22.28
N ASP A 92 -10.39 -12.38 -21.33
CA ASP A 92 -11.28 -11.23 -21.40
C ASP A 92 -10.49 -9.91 -21.29
N MET A 93 -9.44 -9.89 -20.44
CA MET A 93 -8.52 -8.77 -20.33
C MET A 93 -7.82 -8.51 -21.65
N ALA A 94 -7.25 -9.52 -22.28
CA ALA A 94 -6.56 -9.40 -23.55
C ALA A 94 -7.52 -8.90 -24.65
N HIS A 95 -8.73 -9.47 -24.73
CA HIS A 95 -9.75 -9.07 -25.69
C HIS A 95 -10.15 -7.60 -25.49
N HIS A 96 -10.37 -7.17 -24.25
CA HIS A 96 -10.72 -5.78 -23.93
C HIS A 96 -9.68 -4.77 -24.45
N PHE A 97 -8.40 -5.12 -24.42
CA PHE A 97 -7.31 -4.28 -24.92
C PHE A 97 -6.92 -4.57 -26.39
N GLY A 98 -7.74 -5.33 -27.12
CA GLY A 98 -7.55 -5.61 -28.55
C GLY A 98 -6.28 -6.43 -28.85
N MET A 99 -5.95 -7.40 -27.99
CA MET A 99 -4.77 -8.25 -28.17
C MET A 99 -5.05 -9.72 -27.82
N SER A 100 -4.18 -10.62 -28.30
CA SER A 100 -4.21 -12.02 -27.86
C SER A 100 -3.59 -12.17 -26.46
N VAL A 101 -3.95 -13.26 -25.75
CA VAL A 101 -3.35 -13.60 -24.44
C VAL A 101 -1.83 -13.73 -24.53
N ARG A 102 -1.31 -14.28 -25.63
CA ARG A 102 0.14 -14.37 -25.89
C ARG A 102 0.78 -12.99 -25.98
N THR A 103 0.14 -12.06 -26.70
CA THR A 103 0.63 -10.68 -26.83
C THR A 103 0.59 -9.96 -25.50
N LEU A 104 -0.51 -10.09 -24.73
CA LEU A 104 -0.65 -9.55 -23.39
C LEU A 104 0.51 -10.01 -22.50
N ASN A 105 0.70 -11.33 -22.37
CA ASN A 105 1.76 -11.89 -21.54
C ASN A 105 3.16 -11.40 -21.94
N ARG A 106 3.46 -11.40 -23.25
CA ARG A 106 4.77 -10.96 -23.76
C ARG A 106 5.03 -9.49 -23.45
N ARG A 107 4.07 -8.60 -23.78
CA ARG A 107 4.23 -7.15 -23.56
C ARG A 107 4.31 -6.82 -22.07
N PHE A 108 3.42 -7.41 -21.26
CA PHE A 108 3.37 -7.18 -19.83
C PHE A 108 4.65 -7.66 -19.15
N LYS A 109 5.16 -8.85 -19.52
CA LYS A 109 6.42 -9.37 -18.99
C LYS A 109 7.63 -8.54 -19.41
N ALA A 110 7.66 -8.06 -20.67
CA ALA A 110 8.73 -7.19 -21.15
C ALA A 110 8.75 -5.84 -20.39
N ALA A 111 7.58 -5.31 -20.04
CA ALA A 111 7.45 -4.05 -19.35
C ALA A 111 7.66 -4.14 -17.83
N THR A 112 7.22 -5.23 -17.19
CA THR A 112 7.15 -5.32 -15.71
C THR A 112 7.99 -6.45 -15.12
N ASN A 113 8.67 -7.25 -15.93
CA ASN A 113 9.36 -8.49 -15.56
C ASN A 113 8.45 -9.57 -14.94
N LYS A 114 7.13 -9.37 -14.92
CA LYS A 114 6.12 -10.29 -14.39
C LYS A 114 5.06 -10.57 -15.45
N SER A 115 4.43 -11.73 -15.38
CA SER A 115 3.18 -11.95 -16.11
C SER A 115 2.03 -11.17 -15.46
N PRO A 116 0.92 -10.88 -16.17
CA PRO A 116 -0.26 -10.24 -15.58
C PRO A 116 -0.82 -10.98 -14.37
N THR A 117 -0.77 -12.32 -14.40
CA THR A 117 -1.23 -13.17 -13.29
C THR A 117 -0.33 -13.03 -12.06
N GLU A 118 1.00 -13.09 -12.24
CA GLU A 118 1.96 -12.88 -11.13
C GLU A 118 1.85 -11.47 -10.55
N TYR A 119 1.60 -10.49 -11.41
CA TYR A 119 1.38 -9.10 -10.97
C TYR A 119 0.11 -8.98 -10.11
N LEU A 120 -1.02 -9.55 -10.57
CA LEU A 120 -2.26 -9.58 -9.79
C LEU A 120 -2.08 -10.32 -8.46
N GLN A 121 -1.38 -11.46 -8.45
CA GLN A 121 -1.06 -12.18 -7.22
C GLN A 121 -0.26 -11.30 -6.25
N SER A 122 0.74 -10.56 -6.75
CA SER A 122 1.56 -9.69 -5.90
C SER A 122 0.74 -8.57 -5.25
N ILE A 123 -0.25 -7.99 -5.96
CA ILE A 123 -1.17 -7.00 -5.41
C ILE A 123 -2.03 -7.64 -4.30
N ARG A 124 -2.71 -8.75 -4.60
CA ARG A 124 -3.58 -9.46 -3.65
C ARG A 124 -2.86 -9.84 -2.36
N LEU A 125 -1.66 -10.38 -2.48
CA LEU A 125 -0.85 -10.76 -1.33
C LEU A 125 -0.33 -9.54 -0.55
N GLY A 126 -0.05 -8.43 -1.22
CA GLY A 126 0.28 -7.15 -0.60
C GLY A 126 -0.87 -6.60 0.24
N GLU A 127 -2.09 -6.59 -0.31
CA GLU A 127 -3.30 -6.17 0.41
C GLU A 127 -3.61 -7.11 1.60
N ALA A 128 -3.43 -8.41 1.42
CA ALA A 128 -3.58 -9.37 2.50
C ALA A 128 -2.64 -9.10 3.70
N LYS A 129 -1.39 -8.65 3.46
CA LYS A 129 -0.47 -8.23 4.53
C LYS A 129 -1.02 -7.07 5.35
N GLY A 130 -1.61 -6.08 4.69
CA GLY A 130 -2.28 -4.96 5.35
C GLY A 130 -3.42 -5.45 6.25
N LEU A 131 -4.32 -6.27 5.71
CA LEU A 131 -5.45 -6.84 6.45
C LEU A 131 -5.01 -7.72 7.62
N LEU A 132 -3.95 -8.51 7.46
CA LEU A 132 -3.39 -9.34 8.53
C LEU A 132 -2.87 -8.50 9.70
N LYS A 133 -2.33 -7.33 9.41
CA LYS A 133 -1.80 -6.38 10.41
C LYS A 133 -2.92 -5.60 11.10
N GLU A 134 -3.89 -5.11 10.35
CA GLU A 134 -4.80 -4.03 10.75
C GLU A 134 -6.21 -4.51 11.10
N SER A 135 -6.63 -5.72 10.64
CA SER A 135 -7.98 -6.24 10.83
C SER A 135 -8.04 -7.49 11.71
N ASN A 136 -9.21 -7.73 12.33
CA ASN A 136 -9.51 -8.95 13.09
C ASN A 136 -10.17 -10.05 12.23
N LEU A 137 -10.24 -9.86 10.92
CA LEU A 137 -10.78 -10.85 9.99
C LEU A 137 -10.03 -12.18 10.11
N ASN A 138 -10.72 -13.30 10.02
CA ASN A 138 -10.07 -14.60 9.96
C ASN A 138 -9.36 -14.80 8.61
N ILE A 139 -8.54 -15.85 8.49
CA ILE A 139 -7.72 -16.06 7.29
C ILE A 139 -8.57 -16.33 6.04
N ALA A 140 -9.71 -17.01 6.20
CA ALA A 140 -10.62 -17.28 5.09
C ALA A 140 -11.32 -16.00 4.61
N GLU A 141 -11.74 -15.14 5.54
CA GLU A 141 -12.31 -13.82 5.22
C GLU A 141 -11.30 -12.94 4.48
N ILE A 142 -10.04 -12.91 4.93
CA ILE A 142 -8.98 -12.16 4.24
C ILE A 142 -8.76 -12.72 2.83
N ALA A 143 -8.65 -14.06 2.69
CA ALA A 143 -8.50 -14.69 1.39
C ALA A 143 -9.62 -14.25 0.44
N HIS A 144 -10.88 -14.32 0.89
CA HIS A 144 -12.04 -13.92 0.11
C HIS A 144 -11.99 -12.43 -0.26
N GLN A 145 -11.66 -11.56 0.70
CA GLN A 145 -11.60 -10.11 0.49
C GLN A 145 -10.54 -9.69 -0.53
N VAL A 146 -9.44 -10.45 -0.63
CA VAL A 146 -8.40 -10.18 -1.63
C VAL A 146 -8.58 -10.99 -2.91
N GLY A 147 -9.73 -11.65 -3.10
CA GLY A 147 -10.11 -12.30 -4.35
C GLY A 147 -9.67 -13.77 -4.49
N TYR A 148 -9.47 -14.48 -3.38
CA TYR A 148 -9.26 -15.93 -3.36
C TYR A 148 -10.47 -16.64 -2.75
N TYR A 149 -11.08 -17.55 -3.50
CA TYR A 149 -12.20 -18.36 -3.02
C TYR A 149 -11.74 -19.56 -2.19
N ASP A 150 -10.52 -20.02 -2.40
CA ASP A 150 -9.89 -21.11 -1.66
C ASP A 150 -8.83 -20.56 -0.70
N SER A 151 -9.12 -20.66 0.61
CA SER A 151 -8.22 -20.19 1.66
C SER A 151 -6.96 -21.07 1.81
N SER A 152 -7.00 -22.32 1.39
CA SER A 152 -5.84 -23.22 1.41
C SER A 152 -4.87 -22.81 0.32
N TYR A 153 -5.35 -22.58 -0.89
CA TYR A 153 -4.56 -22.08 -2.00
C TYR A 153 -3.98 -20.68 -1.69
N PHE A 154 -4.78 -19.79 -1.09
CA PHE A 154 -4.26 -18.49 -0.61
C PHE A 154 -3.11 -18.67 0.39
N THR A 155 -3.28 -19.55 1.37
CA THR A 155 -2.27 -19.82 2.41
C THR A 155 -0.96 -20.34 1.80
N GLU A 156 -1.05 -21.23 0.82
CA GLU A 156 0.10 -21.76 0.09
C GLU A 156 0.84 -20.64 -0.68
N LEU A 157 0.11 -19.82 -1.44
CA LEU A 157 0.68 -18.68 -2.19
C LEU A 157 1.33 -17.67 -1.25
N PHE A 158 0.68 -17.35 -0.14
CA PHE A 158 1.21 -16.41 0.85
C PHE A 158 2.49 -16.94 1.49
N THR A 159 2.50 -18.21 1.87
CA THR A 159 3.69 -18.89 2.45
C THR A 159 4.85 -18.91 1.46
N LYS A 160 4.57 -19.24 0.20
CA LYS A 160 5.58 -19.22 -0.87
C LYS A 160 6.17 -17.82 -1.08
N ALA A 161 5.35 -16.78 -0.99
CA ALA A 161 5.78 -15.40 -1.25
C ALA A 161 6.56 -14.79 -0.07
N TYR A 162 6.22 -15.14 1.19
CA TYR A 162 6.75 -14.47 2.38
C TYR A 162 7.49 -15.39 3.37
N GLY A 163 7.58 -16.69 3.11
CA GLY A 163 8.27 -17.64 3.96
C GLY A 163 7.55 -17.99 5.28
N LEU A 164 6.39 -17.39 5.55
CA LEU A 164 5.56 -17.60 6.74
C LEU A 164 4.11 -17.76 6.32
N ASN A 165 3.36 -18.64 7.00
CA ASN A 165 1.94 -18.73 6.76
C ASN A 165 1.21 -17.46 7.29
N PRO A 166 -0.01 -17.15 6.82
CA PRO A 166 -0.73 -15.94 7.20
C PRO A 166 -0.94 -15.79 8.71
N LYS A 167 -1.18 -16.89 9.43
CA LYS A 167 -1.40 -16.89 10.89
C LYS A 167 -0.10 -16.55 11.65
N GLU A 168 1.02 -17.10 11.23
CA GLU A 168 2.35 -16.82 11.80
C GLU A 168 2.75 -15.37 11.50
N TYR A 169 2.53 -14.91 10.26
CA TYR A 169 2.79 -13.53 9.87
C TYR A 169 2.01 -12.56 10.75
N ARG A 170 0.69 -12.77 10.94
CA ARG A 170 -0.16 -11.96 11.83
C ARG A 170 0.40 -11.89 13.24
N ARG A 171 0.76 -13.05 13.83
CA ARG A 171 1.33 -13.11 15.18
C ARG A 171 2.61 -12.29 15.28
N LEU A 172 3.48 -12.40 14.30
CA LEU A 172 4.78 -11.73 14.28
C LEU A 172 4.64 -10.21 14.18
N VAL A 173 3.77 -9.70 13.28
CA VAL A 173 3.61 -8.26 13.08
C VAL A 173 2.89 -7.58 14.25
N ARG A 174 1.93 -8.28 14.88
CA ARG A 174 1.21 -7.75 16.06
C ARG A 174 2.10 -7.76 17.31
N ASN A 175 2.88 -8.80 17.54
CA ASN A 175 3.83 -8.85 18.67
C ASN A 175 4.90 -7.73 18.57
N LYS A 176 5.32 -7.35 17.37
CA LYS A 176 6.22 -6.19 17.19
C LYS A 176 5.54 -4.87 17.54
N GLN A 177 4.26 -4.71 17.25
CA GLN A 177 3.52 -3.49 17.61
C GLN A 177 3.33 -3.34 19.12
N PHE A 178 3.11 -4.45 19.86
CA PHE A 178 2.98 -4.42 21.32
C PHE A 178 4.29 -4.10 22.05
N ARG A 179 5.45 -4.50 21.50
CA ARG A 179 6.76 -4.20 22.13
C ARG A 179 7.15 -2.72 22.00
N VAL A 180 6.84 -2.08 20.90
CA VAL A 180 7.10 -0.64 20.71
C VAL A 180 6.28 0.24 21.64
N ASN A 181 5.11 -0.22 22.09
CA ASN A 181 4.25 0.51 23.01
C ASN A 181 4.55 0.26 24.51
N GLN A 182 5.50 -0.63 24.85
CA GLN A 182 5.92 -0.88 26.23
C GLN A 182 7.24 -0.18 26.60
N ASP A 183 7.96 0.36 25.61
CA ASP A 183 9.23 1.08 25.82
C ASP A 183 9.05 2.61 25.75
N LEU A 184 7.82 3.12 25.88
CA LEU A 184 7.44 4.52 26.02
C LEU A 184 6.68 4.73 27.33
#